data_c5e029c68cee4e5f8937aadfe16500cb
#
_entry.id   c5e029c68cee4e5f8937aadfe16500cb
#
_cell.length_a   1.000
_cell.length_b   1.000
_cell.length_c   1.000
_cell.angle_alpha   90.00
_cell.angle_beta   90.00
_cell.angle_gamma   90.00
#
_symmetry.space_group_name_H-M   'P 1'
#
loop_
_entity.id
_entity.type
_entity.pdbx_description
1 polymer ?
#
loop_
_entity_poly.entity_id
_entity_poly.type
_entity_poly.pdbx_seq_one_letter_code
_entity_poly.pdbx_strand_id
1 'polypeptide(L)'
;QVFTAYAAKHYFREMHYLDIIDCNAGDHGKAFATNFNPEINIREITQPGRYWENGHWVEIPALSQHKPIEYPGIGPKESYVLYHEELESLVKNFPTLKRARFWMTFGQQYITHLQVLQNVGMTSIQPVKFGGMDIVPLEFLKAVLPEPGELGENYTGETSIGCQIKGIGKDGQDQTYYVWNNCKHQDAWREVQAQGVSYTTGVPAMIGAKLMCDGVWMQPGVYNCEELDPDPYMDLLNQHGLPW
;
A
#
# COMPACT_ATOMS: atom_id res chain seq x y z
N GLN A 1 2.83 -3.19 -8.40
CA GLN A 1 2.82 -3.35 -9.87
C GLN A 1 4.13 -3.95 -10.37
N VAL A 2 5.28 -3.31 -10.17
CA VAL A 2 6.58 -3.77 -10.69
C VAL A 2 6.98 -5.13 -10.11
N PHE A 3 6.78 -5.42 -8.84
CA PHE A 3 7.01 -6.74 -8.25
C PHE A 3 6.21 -7.85 -8.94
N THR A 4 4.95 -7.54 -9.28
CA THR A 4 4.10 -8.49 -10.02
C THR A 4 4.62 -8.72 -11.44
N ALA A 5 5.02 -7.66 -12.15
CA ALA A 5 5.62 -7.75 -13.47
C ALA A 5 6.93 -8.56 -13.47
N TYR A 6 7.78 -8.32 -12.47
CA TYR A 6 9.02 -9.07 -12.28
C TYR A 6 8.77 -10.56 -12.07
N ALA A 7 7.81 -10.88 -11.20
CA ALA A 7 7.43 -12.26 -10.96
C ALA A 7 6.87 -12.93 -12.23
N ALA A 8 5.99 -12.24 -12.97
CA ALA A 8 5.45 -12.73 -14.23
C ALA A 8 6.56 -13.00 -15.25
N LYS A 9 7.51 -12.06 -15.39
CA LYS A 9 8.61 -12.18 -16.35
C LYS A 9 9.54 -13.36 -16.04
N HIS A 10 9.86 -13.59 -14.77
CA HIS A 10 10.93 -14.52 -14.40
C HIS A 10 10.46 -15.88 -13.90
N TYR A 11 9.30 -15.95 -13.26
CA TYR A 11 8.91 -17.15 -12.51
C TYR A 11 7.64 -17.83 -13.02
N PHE A 12 6.67 -17.07 -13.54
CA PHE A 12 5.36 -17.62 -13.85
C PHE A 12 5.09 -17.73 -15.35
N ARG A 13 4.45 -18.83 -15.76
CA ARG A 13 3.74 -18.94 -17.02
C ARG A 13 2.33 -18.40 -16.90
N GLU A 14 1.66 -18.64 -15.76
CA GLU A 14 0.33 -18.18 -15.43
C GLU A 14 0.26 -17.80 -13.95
N MET A 15 -0.16 -16.58 -13.65
CA MET A 15 -0.43 -16.15 -12.27
C MET A 15 -1.92 -16.31 -12.00
N HIS A 16 -2.29 -17.04 -10.94
CA HIS A 16 -3.68 -17.29 -10.59
C HIS A 16 -4.15 -16.48 -9.38
N TYR A 17 -3.28 -16.27 -8.41
CA TYR A 17 -3.61 -15.57 -7.17
C TYR A 17 -2.53 -14.53 -6.88
N LEU A 18 -2.97 -13.31 -6.61
CA LEU A 18 -2.12 -12.19 -6.22
C LEU A 18 -2.66 -11.60 -4.92
N ASP A 19 -1.86 -11.59 -3.89
CA ASP A 19 -2.08 -10.81 -2.68
C ASP A 19 -0.96 -9.75 -2.60
N ILE A 20 -1.32 -8.46 -2.79
CA ILE A 20 -0.45 -7.34 -2.45
C ILE A 20 -0.59 -7.13 -0.95
N ILE A 21 0.52 -7.07 -0.25
CA ILE A 21 0.53 -6.95 1.21
C ILE A 21 1.37 -5.75 1.62
N ASP A 22 0.76 -4.89 2.43
CA ASP A 22 1.35 -3.65 2.93
C ASP A 22 1.30 -3.64 4.46
N CYS A 23 2.46 -3.55 5.07
CA CYS A 23 2.62 -3.45 6.50
C CYS A 23 3.36 -2.17 6.87
N ASN A 24 2.75 -1.38 7.74
CA ASN A 24 3.42 -0.31 8.43
C ASN A 24 3.43 -0.64 9.93
N ALA A 25 4.56 -1.15 10.41
CA ALA A 25 4.73 -1.61 11.78
C ALA A 25 5.65 -0.67 12.57
N GLY A 26 5.30 -0.45 13.82
CA GLY A 26 6.12 0.33 14.73
C GLY A 26 5.30 1.24 15.62
N ASP A 27 5.99 2.20 16.23
CA ASP A 27 5.40 3.16 17.17
C ASP A 27 5.98 4.56 16.91
N HIS A 28 5.11 5.50 16.59
CA HIS A 28 5.43 6.93 16.43
C HIS A 28 5.13 7.75 17.70
N GLY A 29 4.75 7.11 18.80
CA GLY A 29 4.49 7.77 20.09
C GLY A 29 3.19 8.58 20.19
N LYS A 30 2.30 8.51 19.18
CA LYS A 30 1.01 9.20 19.21
C LYS A 30 -0.12 8.18 19.39
N ALA A 31 -1.14 8.54 20.15
CA ALA A 31 -2.29 7.68 20.38
C ALA A 31 -3.09 7.41 19.10
N PHE A 32 -3.19 8.40 18.22
CA PHE A 32 -3.80 8.31 16.91
C PHE A 32 -3.14 9.30 15.94
N ALA A 33 -2.69 8.82 14.81
CA ALA A 33 -2.16 9.62 13.70
C ALA A 33 -2.29 8.83 12.41
N THR A 34 -2.25 9.52 11.27
CA THR A 34 -2.18 8.90 9.94
C THR A 34 -0.77 9.06 9.38
N ASN A 35 -0.29 8.07 8.63
CA ASN A 35 1.08 8.08 8.10
C ASN A 35 1.22 8.87 6.79
N PHE A 36 0.12 9.26 6.19
CA PHE A 36 0.03 10.12 5.01
C PHE A 36 -1.22 10.99 5.13
N ASN A 37 -1.62 11.69 4.08
CA ASN A 37 -2.74 12.62 4.11
C ASN A 37 -3.94 12.06 4.88
N PRO A 38 -4.36 12.70 6.00
CA PRO A 38 -5.41 12.16 6.86
C PRO A 38 -6.75 11.92 6.17
N GLU A 39 -7.12 12.80 5.24
CA GLU A 39 -8.37 12.64 4.50
C GLU A 39 -8.34 11.39 3.62
N ILE A 40 -7.28 11.22 2.85
CA ILE A 40 -7.12 10.07 1.97
C ILE A 40 -7.11 8.78 2.81
N ASN A 41 -6.28 8.73 3.85
CA ASN A 41 -6.16 7.57 4.72
C ASN A 41 -7.50 7.18 5.38
N ILE A 42 -8.18 8.15 6.01
CA ILE A 42 -9.46 7.89 6.69
C ILE A 42 -10.54 7.45 5.69
N ARG A 43 -10.63 8.10 4.53
CA ARG A 43 -11.62 7.75 3.50
C ARG A 43 -11.38 6.37 2.93
N GLU A 44 -10.14 6.03 2.62
CA GLU A 44 -9.74 4.71 2.11
C GLU A 44 -10.16 3.58 3.05
N ILE A 45 -9.89 3.74 4.35
CA ILE A 45 -10.18 2.71 5.35
C ILE A 45 -11.69 2.62 5.67
N THR A 46 -12.43 3.72 5.53
CA THR A 46 -13.86 3.78 5.86
C THR A 46 -14.78 3.43 4.70
N GLN A 47 -14.24 3.32 3.49
CA GLN A 47 -14.97 2.89 2.30
C GLN A 47 -15.07 1.37 2.21
N PRO A 48 -16.06 0.82 1.46
CA PRO A 48 -16.13 -0.61 1.17
C PRO A 48 -14.82 -1.12 0.55
N GLY A 49 -14.36 -2.26 1.03
CA GLY A 49 -13.26 -2.98 0.39
C GLY A 49 -13.73 -3.58 -0.94
N ARG A 50 -12.81 -3.71 -1.91
CA ARG A 50 -13.12 -4.27 -3.23
C ARG A 50 -11.93 -5.07 -3.74
N TYR A 51 -12.18 -6.26 -4.24
CA TYR A 51 -11.16 -7.13 -4.79
C TYR A 51 -11.67 -7.94 -5.99
N TRP A 52 -10.74 -8.48 -6.78
CA TRP A 52 -11.06 -9.33 -7.92
C TRP A 52 -11.18 -10.80 -7.51
N GLU A 53 -12.24 -11.46 -7.96
CA GLU A 53 -12.47 -12.90 -7.73
C GLU A 53 -13.21 -13.51 -8.92
N ASN A 54 -12.63 -14.53 -9.57
CA ASN A 54 -13.24 -15.34 -10.61
C ASN A 54 -13.93 -14.54 -11.74
N GLY A 55 -13.27 -13.50 -12.26
CA GLY A 55 -13.76 -12.74 -13.39
C GLY A 55 -14.68 -11.57 -13.06
N HIS A 56 -14.87 -11.22 -11.77
CA HIS A 56 -15.68 -10.09 -11.34
C HIS A 56 -15.13 -9.41 -10.09
N TRP A 57 -15.54 -8.17 -9.90
CA TRP A 57 -15.25 -7.43 -8.68
C TRP A 57 -16.22 -7.81 -7.57
N VAL A 58 -15.67 -8.09 -6.40
CA VAL A 58 -16.43 -8.35 -5.17
C VAL A 58 -16.27 -7.16 -4.24
N GLU A 59 -17.38 -6.61 -3.77
CA GLU A 59 -17.40 -5.54 -2.78
C GLU A 59 -17.76 -6.13 -1.40
N ILE A 60 -17.09 -5.63 -0.35
CA ILE A 60 -17.26 -6.06 1.03
C ILE A 60 -17.39 -4.83 1.94
N PRO A 61 -18.08 -4.93 3.08
CA PRO A 61 -18.07 -3.85 4.06
C PRO A 61 -16.65 -3.48 4.51
N ALA A 62 -16.42 -2.19 4.80
CA ALA A 62 -15.13 -1.71 5.26
C ALA A 62 -14.59 -2.56 6.43
N LEU A 63 -13.33 -2.95 6.35
CA LEU A 63 -12.60 -3.71 7.38
C LEU A 63 -13.23 -5.07 7.76
N SER A 64 -14.20 -5.59 6.99
CA SER A 64 -14.94 -6.82 7.34
C SER A 64 -14.16 -8.11 7.08
N GLN A 65 -13.19 -8.10 6.17
CA GLN A 65 -12.31 -9.25 5.93
C GLN A 65 -10.89 -8.92 6.41
N HIS A 66 -10.42 -9.69 7.36
CA HIS A 66 -9.07 -9.55 7.92
C HIS A 66 -8.51 -10.90 8.36
N LYS A 67 -7.20 -10.97 8.45
CA LYS A 67 -6.45 -12.14 8.95
C LYS A 67 -5.04 -11.72 9.36
N PRO A 68 -4.38 -12.47 10.24
CA PRO A 68 -2.95 -12.31 10.45
C PRO A 68 -2.19 -12.74 9.17
N ILE A 69 -1.24 -11.89 8.76
CA ILE A 69 -0.28 -12.18 7.69
C ILE A 69 1.13 -12.12 8.29
N GLU A 70 1.97 -13.06 7.92
CA GLU A 70 3.38 -13.09 8.33
C GLU A 70 4.19 -12.15 7.42
N TYR A 71 4.88 -11.19 8.03
CA TYR A 71 5.76 -10.26 7.36
C TYR A 71 7.21 -10.55 7.73
N PRO A 72 8.10 -10.79 6.75
CA PRO A 72 9.50 -11.10 7.02
C PRO A 72 10.19 -9.99 7.80
N GLY A 73 10.85 -10.37 8.90
CA GLY A 73 11.53 -9.43 9.80
C GLY A 73 10.63 -8.73 10.82
N ILE A 74 9.31 -8.75 10.63
CA ILE A 74 8.33 -8.06 11.49
C ILE A 74 7.48 -9.05 12.29
N GLY A 75 7.15 -10.22 11.71
CA GLY A 75 6.25 -11.21 12.29
C GLY A 75 4.77 -10.98 11.91
N PRO A 76 3.84 -11.70 12.56
CA PRO A 76 2.43 -11.66 12.21
C PRO A 76 1.79 -10.32 12.57
N LYS A 77 1.04 -9.75 11.61
CA LYS A 77 0.24 -8.53 11.80
C LYS A 77 -1.16 -8.71 11.25
N GLU A 78 -2.15 -8.19 11.96
CA GLU A 78 -3.52 -8.18 11.49
C GLU A 78 -3.64 -7.30 10.26
N SER A 79 -4.11 -7.88 9.17
CA SER A 79 -4.17 -7.25 7.86
C SER A 79 -5.60 -7.30 7.33
N TYR A 80 -6.06 -6.21 6.76
CA TYR A 80 -7.42 -5.98 6.31
C TYR A 80 -7.48 -5.86 4.79
N VAL A 81 -8.50 -6.44 4.16
CA VAL A 81 -8.73 -6.25 2.72
C VAL A 81 -9.26 -4.85 2.49
N LEU A 82 -8.58 -4.11 1.63
CA LEU A 82 -9.00 -2.80 1.13
C LEU A 82 -9.17 -2.84 -0.40
N TYR A 83 -9.74 -1.77 -0.95
CA TYR A 83 -9.63 -1.47 -2.37
C TYR A 83 -8.36 -0.63 -2.61
N HIS A 84 -7.64 -0.96 -3.66
CA HIS A 84 -6.49 -0.16 -4.10
C HIS A 84 -6.43 -0.19 -5.63
N GLU A 85 -6.17 0.98 -6.25
CA GLU A 85 -6.40 1.20 -7.68
C GLU A 85 -5.53 0.36 -8.60
N GLU A 86 -4.32 -0.01 -8.18
CA GLU A 86 -3.44 -0.85 -9.00
C GLU A 86 -4.03 -2.23 -9.31
N LEU A 87 -4.98 -2.70 -8.51
CA LEU A 87 -5.67 -3.96 -8.80
C LEU A 87 -6.38 -3.92 -10.15
N GLU A 88 -6.90 -2.75 -10.58
CA GLU A 88 -7.62 -2.61 -11.85
C GLU A 88 -6.72 -2.85 -13.06
N SER A 89 -5.52 -2.25 -13.06
CA SER A 89 -4.56 -2.46 -14.14
C SER A 89 -3.96 -3.85 -14.10
N LEU A 90 -3.66 -4.38 -12.91
CA LEU A 90 -3.08 -5.71 -12.75
C LEU A 90 -4.01 -6.81 -13.26
N VAL A 91 -5.32 -6.78 -12.95
CA VAL A 91 -6.24 -7.79 -13.47
C VAL A 91 -6.49 -7.67 -14.98
N LYS A 92 -6.37 -6.47 -15.53
CA LYS A 92 -6.45 -6.22 -16.97
C LYS A 92 -5.21 -6.76 -17.68
N ASN A 93 -4.01 -6.51 -17.14
CA ASN A 93 -2.75 -6.85 -17.77
C ASN A 93 -2.33 -8.30 -17.51
N PHE A 94 -2.86 -8.95 -16.47
CA PHE A 94 -2.63 -10.36 -16.15
C PHE A 94 -3.96 -11.15 -16.14
N PRO A 95 -4.53 -11.48 -17.32
CA PRO A 95 -5.88 -12.04 -17.43
C PRO A 95 -6.02 -13.47 -16.88
N THR A 96 -4.93 -14.14 -16.52
CA THR A 96 -4.95 -15.44 -15.84
C THR A 96 -5.26 -15.33 -14.33
N LEU A 97 -5.30 -14.11 -13.78
CA LEU A 97 -5.62 -13.89 -12.38
C LEU A 97 -7.08 -14.25 -12.07
N LYS A 98 -7.24 -15.23 -11.22
CA LYS A 98 -8.53 -15.68 -10.67
C LYS A 98 -8.90 -14.87 -9.42
N ARG A 99 -7.89 -14.38 -8.66
CA ARG A 99 -8.08 -13.51 -7.51
C ARG A 99 -6.93 -12.53 -7.38
N ALA A 100 -7.25 -11.25 -7.09
CA ALA A 100 -6.30 -10.22 -6.72
C ALA A 100 -6.85 -9.42 -5.54
N ARG A 101 -6.07 -9.28 -4.47
CA ARG A 101 -6.43 -8.59 -3.24
C ARG A 101 -5.30 -7.66 -2.79
N PHE A 102 -5.70 -6.57 -2.16
CA PHE A 102 -4.79 -5.69 -1.42
C PHE A 102 -5.06 -5.80 0.07
N TRP A 103 -4.01 -5.94 0.85
CA TRP A 103 -4.05 -6.10 2.30
C TRP A 103 -3.20 -5.01 2.96
N MET A 104 -3.75 -4.32 3.94
CA MET A 104 -3.05 -3.32 4.73
C MET A 104 -3.20 -3.59 6.22
N THR A 105 -2.14 -3.30 6.98
CA THR A 105 -2.12 -3.52 8.43
C THR A 105 -2.65 -2.32 9.19
N PHE A 106 -3.46 -2.60 10.22
CA PHE A 106 -3.88 -1.59 11.20
C PHE A 106 -3.78 -2.16 12.61
N GLY A 107 -3.21 -1.37 13.51
CA GLY A 107 -3.18 -1.70 14.94
C GLY A 107 -4.58 -1.58 15.57
N GLN A 108 -4.87 -2.42 16.57
CA GLN A 108 -6.16 -2.41 17.27
C GLN A 108 -6.51 -1.03 17.85
N GLN A 109 -5.51 -0.32 18.37
CA GLN A 109 -5.70 1.03 18.91
C GLN A 109 -6.17 2.00 17.81
N TYR A 110 -5.54 1.95 16.63
CA TYR A 110 -5.93 2.77 15.48
C TYR A 110 -7.38 2.51 15.08
N ILE A 111 -7.76 1.24 14.91
CA ILE A 111 -9.13 0.84 14.55
C ILE A 111 -10.14 1.32 15.60
N THR A 112 -9.81 1.21 16.88
CA THR A 112 -10.70 1.67 17.97
C THR A 112 -10.95 3.18 17.91
N HIS A 113 -9.90 3.99 17.74
CA HIS A 113 -10.06 5.44 17.60
C HIS A 113 -10.85 5.82 16.33
N LEU A 114 -10.53 5.19 15.20
CA LEU A 114 -11.25 5.42 13.96
C LEU A 114 -12.74 5.13 14.10
N GLN A 115 -13.09 4.03 14.75
CA GLN A 115 -14.48 3.62 14.98
C GLN A 115 -15.24 4.65 15.84
N VAL A 116 -14.61 5.18 16.89
CA VAL A 116 -15.19 6.25 17.71
C VAL A 116 -15.42 7.51 16.87
N LEU A 117 -14.41 7.92 16.09
CA LEU A 117 -14.52 9.10 15.22
C LEU A 117 -15.64 8.94 14.17
N GLN A 118 -15.80 7.75 13.60
CA GLN A 118 -16.91 7.45 12.67
C GLN A 118 -18.27 7.52 13.39
N ASN A 119 -18.40 6.89 14.55
CA ASN A 119 -19.65 6.82 15.31
C ASN A 119 -20.16 8.21 15.73
N VAL A 120 -19.27 9.16 16.00
CA VAL A 120 -19.63 10.54 16.32
C VAL A 120 -19.67 11.47 15.10
N GLY A 121 -19.49 10.93 13.88
CA GLY A 121 -19.58 11.70 12.63
C GLY A 121 -18.37 12.56 12.29
N MET A 122 -17.24 12.42 13.00
CA MET A 122 -16.03 13.22 12.74
C MET A 122 -15.32 12.90 11.42
N THR A 123 -15.63 11.76 10.81
CA THR A 123 -15.09 11.38 9.49
C THR A 123 -15.99 11.82 8.32
N SER A 124 -17.10 12.54 8.60
CA SER A 124 -18.05 12.99 7.59
C SER A 124 -17.47 14.14 6.75
N ILE A 125 -17.70 14.08 5.44
CA ILE A 125 -17.44 15.17 4.49
C ILE A 125 -18.65 16.08 4.30
N GLN A 126 -19.80 15.76 4.93
CA GLN A 126 -20.99 16.58 4.86
C GLN A 126 -20.90 17.71 5.91
N PRO A 127 -21.14 18.97 5.51
CA PRO A 127 -21.03 20.10 6.43
C PRO A 127 -22.11 20.04 7.53
N VAL A 128 -21.74 20.45 8.74
CA VAL A 128 -22.61 20.61 9.89
C VAL A 128 -22.62 22.06 10.36
N LYS A 129 -23.72 22.54 10.92
CA LYS A 129 -23.84 23.91 11.46
C LYS A 129 -23.17 23.99 12.84
N PHE A 130 -22.22 24.90 12.99
CA PHE A 130 -21.59 25.22 14.28
C PHE A 130 -21.36 26.73 14.38
N GLY A 131 -21.93 27.37 15.40
CA GLY A 131 -21.77 28.81 15.65
C GLY A 131 -22.20 29.72 14.48
N GLY A 132 -23.18 29.27 13.68
CA GLY A 132 -23.65 29.99 12.47
C GLY A 132 -22.82 29.78 11.20
N MET A 133 -21.74 28.99 11.26
CA MET A 133 -20.90 28.61 10.12
C MET A 133 -21.16 27.15 9.70
N ASP A 134 -20.82 26.82 8.46
CA ASP A 134 -20.74 25.46 7.98
C ASP A 134 -19.33 24.93 8.22
N ILE A 135 -19.21 23.81 8.93
CA ILE A 135 -17.95 23.14 9.19
C ILE A 135 -18.04 21.70 8.65
N VAL A 136 -17.04 21.28 7.88
CA VAL A 136 -16.87 19.88 7.46
C VAL A 136 -16.12 19.15 8.57
N PRO A 137 -16.73 18.15 9.26
CA PRO A 137 -16.09 17.48 10.40
C PRO A 137 -14.71 16.90 10.09
N LEU A 138 -14.54 16.25 8.93
CA LEU A 138 -13.26 15.69 8.51
C LEU A 138 -12.17 16.75 8.34
N GLU A 139 -12.51 17.93 7.81
CA GLU A 139 -11.56 19.04 7.67
C GLU A 139 -11.11 19.56 9.04
N PHE A 140 -12.03 19.63 10.00
CA PHE A 140 -11.68 20.00 11.37
C PHE A 140 -10.82 18.93 12.03
N LEU A 141 -11.14 17.63 11.83
CA LEU A 141 -10.32 16.53 12.32
C LEU A 141 -8.90 16.59 11.78
N LYS A 142 -8.73 16.87 10.48
CA LYS A 142 -7.40 17.06 9.86
C LYS A 142 -6.58 18.15 10.56
N ALA A 143 -7.23 19.27 10.91
CA ALA A 143 -6.55 20.41 11.54
C ALA A 143 -6.05 20.11 12.97
N VAL A 144 -6.58 19.08 13.64
CA VAL A 144 -6.16 18.72 15.01
C VAL A 144 -5.31 17.45 15.06
N LEU A 145 -5.21 16.69 13.96
CA LEU A 145 -4.34 15.52 13.88
C LEU A 145 -2.86 15.93 13.77
N PRO A 146 -1.93 15.11 14.30
CA PRO A 146 -0.51 15.31 14.05
C PRO A 146 -0.20 15.31 12.54
N GLU A 147 0.69 16.19 12.11
CA GLU A 147 1.17 16.20 10.74
C GLU A 147 1.97 14.92 10.42
N PRO A 148 1.64 14.18 9.35
CA PRO A 148 2.32 12.94 9.00
C PRO A 148 3.85 13.08 8.86
N GLY A 149 4.31 14.25 8.37
CA GLY A 149 5.73 14.54 8.21
C GLY A 149 6.51 14.62 9.53
N GLU A 150 5.84 14.94 10.64
CA GLU A 150 6.47 15.08 11.97
C GLU A 150 6.62 13.73 12.71
N LEU A 151 6.01 12.67 12.19
CA LEU A 151 6.05 11.36 12.86
C LEU A 151 7.42 10.67 12.78
N GLY A 152 8.21 10.97 11.74
CA GLY A 152 9.41 10.21 11.37
C GLY A 152 10.53 10.23 12.40
N GLU A 153 10.74 11.35 13.10
CA GLU A 153 11.89 11.55 14.00
C GLU A 153 12.00 10.47 15.07
N ASN A 154 10.87 10.11 15.68
CA ASN A 154 10.82 9.15 16.78
C ASN A 154 10.11 7.84 16.40
N TYR A 155 9.85 7.62 15.10
CA TYR A 155 9.16 6.45 14.61
C TYR A 155 10.07 5.23 14.67
N THR A 156 9.73 4.26 15.50
CA THR A 156 10.41 2.96 15.57
C THR A 156 9.72 1.93 14.69
N GLY A 157 10.43 0.82 14.35
CA GLY A 157 9.89 -0.24 13.52
C GLY A 157 10.16 -0.03 12.04
N GLU A 158 9.38 -0.68 11.20
CA GLU A 158 9.63 -0.71 9.76
C GLU A 158 8.36 -0.96 8.93
N THR A 159 8.41 -0.55 7.67
CA THR A 159 7.42 -0.96 6.67
C THR A 159 7.86 -2.26 6.00
N SER A 160 6.90 -3.04 5.50
CA SER A 160 7.13 -4.18 4.62
C SER A 160 6.06 -4.18 3.52
N ILE A 161 6.50 -4.09 2.28
CA ILE A 161 5.60 -4.04 1.13
C ILE A 161 5.99 -5.15 0.17
N GLY A 162 5.02 -5.95 -0.29
CA GLY A 162 5.32 -7.06 -1.16
C GLY A 162 4.12 -7.66 -1.87
N CYS A 163 4.42 -8.68 -2.69
CA CYS A 163 3.44 -9.45 -3.43
C CYS A 163 3.63 -10.94 -3.18
N GLN A 164 2.58 -11.60 -2.71
CA GLN A 164 2.48 -13.05 -2.68
C GLN A 164 1.71 -13.53 -3.91
N ILE A 165 2.34 -14.37 -4.70
CA ILE A 165 1.80 -14.80 -5.98
C ILE A 165 1.77 -16.33 -6.03
N LYS A 166 0.67 -16.89 -6.52
CA LYS A 166 0.54 -18.32 -6.77
C LYS A 166 0.03 -18.57 -8.18
N GLY A 167 0.53 -19.61 -8.82
CA GLY A 167 0.14 -19.96 -10.17
C GLY A 167 0.96 -21.12 -10.71
N ILE A 168 1.11 -21.17 -12.03
CA ILE A 168 1.92 -22.18 -12.73
C ILE A 168 3.26 -21.55 -13.10
N GLY A 169 4.32 -22.15 -12.62
CA GLY A 169 5.70 -21.78 -12.93
C GLY A 169 6.06 -22.02 -14.39
N LYS A 170 7.21 -21.50 -14.82
CA LYS A 170 7.72 -21.70 -16.19
C LYS A 170 8.03 -23.17 -16.49
N ASP A 171 8.29 -23.97 -15.48
CA ASP A 171 8.47 -25.42 -15.57
C ASP A 171 7.14 -26.20 -15.65
N GLY A 172 6.01 -25.53 -15.54
CA GLY A 172 4.68 -26.11 -15.61
C GLY A 172 4.16 -26.67 -14.28
N GLN A 173 4.90 -26.50 -13.17
CA GLN A 173 4.48 -26.94 -11.84
C GLN A 173 3.78 -25.82 -11.07
N ASP A 174 3.03 -26.20 -10.03
CA ASP A 174 2.47 -25.22 -9.08
C ASP A 174 3.61 -24.46 -8.40
N GLN A 175 3.53 -23.15 -8.41
CA GLN A 175 4.54 -22.27 -7.82
C GLN A 175 3.91 -21.23 -6.91
N THR A 176 4.61 -20.95 -5.83
CA THR A 176 4.36 -19.81 -4.95
C THR A 176 5.62 -18.97 -4.90
N TYR A 177 5.46 -17.66 -5.07
CA TYR A 177 6.57 -16.70 -5.01
C TYR A 177 6.17 -15.53 -4.14
N TYR A 178 7.09 -15.08 -3.30
CA TYR A 178 6.90 -13.91 -2.48
C TYR A 178 8.09 -12.97 -2.71
N VAL A 179 7.81 -11.77 -3.15
CA VAL A 179 8.77 -10.68 -3.33
C VAL A 179 8.35 -9.52 -2.44
N TRP A 180 9.29 -8.94 -1.71
CA TRP A 180 9.03 -7.84 -0.78
C TRP A 180 10.27 -6.99 -0.55
N ASN A 181 10.08 -5.81 0.01
CA ASN A 181 11.14 -5.04 0.64
C ASN A 181 10.71 -4.56 2.04
N ASN A 182 11.69 -4.30 2.89
CA ASN A 182 11.50 -3.67 4.19
C ASN A 182 12.23 -2.34 4.23
N CYS A 183 11.67 -1.37 4.96
CA CYS A 183 12.30 -0.08 5.21
C CYS A 183 12.11 0.31 6.68
N LYS A 184 13.21 0.43 7.43
CA LYS A 184 13.16 0.93 8.80
C LYS A 184 12.89 2.43 8.82
N HIS A 185 11.93 2.86 9.64
CA HIS A 185 11.59 4.29 9.75
C HIS A 185 12.79 5.15 10.10
N GLN A 186 13.66 4.67 10.99
CA GLN A 186 14.85 5.38 11.42
C GLN A 186 15.94 5.46 10.34
N ASP A 187 16.01 4.49 9.43
CA ASP A 187 16.94 4.53 8.30
C ASP A 187 16.48 5.59 7.28
N ALA A 188 15.19 5.59 6.93
CA ALA A 188 14.59 6.62 6.10
C ALA A 188 14.75 8.03 6.70
N TRP A 189 14.54 8.17 8.02
CA TRP A 189 14.70 9.44 8.69
C TRP A 189 16.14 9.96 8.63
N ARG A 190 17.13 9.10 8.85
CA ARG A 190 18.55 9.49 8.77
C ARG A 190 18.96 9.91 7.37
N GLU A 191 18.42 9.30 6.34
CA GLU A 191 18.80 9.58 4.95
C GLU A 191 18.09 10.83 4.40
N VAL A 192 16.76 10.91 4.55
CA VAL A 192 15.95 11.94 3.86
C VAL A 192 15.03 12.73 4.80
N GLN A 193 15.12 12.54 6.11
CA GLN A 193 14.25 13.18 7.11
C GLN A 193 12.75 12.92 6.88
N ALA A 194 12.42 11.72 6.41
CA ALA A 194 11.07 11.23 6.19
C ALA A 194 10.86 9.88 6.87
N GLN A 195 9.61 9.53 7.13
CA GLN A 195 9.25 8.21 7.67
C GLN A 195 9.28 7.14 6.58
N GLY A 196 9.31 5.85 6.97
CA GLY A 196 9.39 4.72 6.06
C GLY A 196 8.29 4.69 5.00
N VAL A 197 7.03 5.04 5.34
CA VAL A 197 5.93 5.10 4.35
C VAL A 197 6.22 6.12 3.25
N SER A 198 6.70 7.31 3.60
CA SER A 198 7.08 8.33 2.62
C SER A 198 8.27 7.88 1.77
N TYR A 199 9.22 7.18 2.37
CA TYR A 199 10.40 6.66 1.69
C TYR A 199 10.03 5.57 0.68
N THR A 200 9.23 4.58 1.10
CA THR A 200 8.77 3.47 0.25
C THR A 200 7.77 3.90 -0.84
N THR A 201 7.27 5.12 -0.76
CA THR A 201 6.46 5.75 -1.82
C THR A 201 7.34 6.61 -2.74
N GLY A 202 8.18 7.46 -2.18
CA GLY A 202 8.97 8.44 -2.93
C GLY A 202 10.11 7.85 -3.73
N VAL A 203 10.86 6.89 -3.16
CA VAL A 203 11.98 6.23 -3.86
C VAL A 203 11.48 5.46 -5.10
N PRO A 204 10.43 4.62 -5.04
CA PRO A 204 9.83 4.01 -6.21
C PRO A 204 9.41 5.00 -7.30
N ALA A 205 8.77 6.09 -6.94
CA ALA A 205 8.38 7.13 -7.89
C ALA A 205 9.60 7.81 -8.54
N MET A 206 10.63 8.09 -7.77
CA MET A 206 11.91 8.65 -8.27
C MET A 206 12.59 7.69 -9.23
N ILE A 207 12.62 6.38 -8.93
CA ILE A 207 13.20 5.36 -9.81
C ILE A 207 12.46 5.33 -11.16
N GLY A 208 11.13 5.34 -11.15
CA GLY A 208 10.34 5.41 -12.37
C GLY A 208 10.66 6.66 -13.21
N ALA A 209 10.70 7.83 -12.57
CA ALA A 209 11.09 9.08 -13.23
C ALA A 209 12.51 9.03 -13.79
N LYS A 210 13.46 8.47 -13.03
CA LYS A 210 14.84 8.28 -13.48
C LYS A 210 14.92 7.40 -14.73
N LEU A 211 14.24 6.26 -14.74
CA LEU A 211 14.21 5.35 -15.90
C LEU A 211 13.63 6.03 -17.15
N MET A 212 12.63 6.90 -16.99
CA MET A 212 12.13 7.71 -18.11
C MET A 212 13.17 8.74 -18.57
N CYS A 213 13.79 9.46 -17.67
CA CYS A 213 14.82 10.47 -18.00
C CYS A 213 16.06 9.85 -18.65
N ASP A 214 16.45 8.65 -18.22
CA ASP A 214 17.59 7.89 -18.78
C ASP A 214 17.25 7.22 -20.12
N GLY A 215 16.00 7.31 -20.58
CA GLY A 215 15.56 6.72 -21.86
C GLY A 215 15.31 5.21 -21.80
N VAL A 216 15.32 4.59 -20.61
CA VAL A 216 15.10 3.15 -20.43
C VAL A 216 13.60 2.84 -20.53
N TRP A 217 12.75 3.62 -19.85
CA TRP A 217 11.29 3.56 -19.96
C TRP A 217 10.78 4.68 -20.88
N MET A 218 11.28 4.71 -22.11
CA MET A 218 10.96 5.76 -23.06
C MET A 218 10.24 5.19 -24.28
N GLN A 219 8.91 5.21 -24.24
CA GLN A 219 8.05 4.87 -25.38
C GLN A 219 6.83 5.82 -25.41
N PRO A 220 6.31 6.17 -26.59
CA PRO A 220 5.15 7.03 -26.72
C PRO A 220 3.90 6.37 -26.16
N GLY A 221 3.17 7.05 -25.25
CA GLY A 221 1.92 6.55 -24.70
C GLY A 221 1.77 6.78 -23.21
N VAL A 222 0.73 6.16 -22.64
CA VAL A 222 0.47 6.09 -21.20
C VAL A 222 0.48 4.61 -20.82
N TYR A 223 1.32 4.25 -19.89
CA TYR A 223 1.56 2.87 -19.47
C TYR A 223 1.45 2.74 -17.98
N ASN A 224 0.91 1.61 -17.51
CA ASN A 224 1.06 1.21 -16.12
C ASN A 224 2.46 0.61 -15.91
N CYS A 225 3.00 0.69 -14.71
CA CYS A 225 4.36 0.23 -14.41
C CYS A 225 4.58 -1.25 -14.74
N GLU A 226 3.56 -2.09 -14.62
CA GLU A 226 3.63 -3.52 -14.95
C GLU A 226 3.69 -3.83 -16.45
N GLU A 227 3.47 -2.84 -17.31
CA GLU A 227 3.60 -2.99 -18.78
C GLU A 227 5.03 -2.69 -19.26
N LEU A 228 5.88 -2.20 -18.37
CA LEU A 228 7.27 -1.82 -18.66
C LEU A 228 8.23 -2.92 -18.17
N ASP A 229 9.48 -2.91 -18.68
CA ASP A 229 10.48 -3.88 -18.22
C ASP A 229 10.80 -3.65 -16.74
N PRO A 230 10.54 -4.63 -15.86
CA PRO A 230 10.75 -4.48 -14.43
C PRO A 230 12.22 -4.56 -14.00
N ASP A 231 13.10 -5.21 -14.77
CA ASP A 231 14.45 -5.55 -14.32
C ASP A 231 15.29 -4.32 -13.94
N PRO A 232 15.40 -3.28 -14.78
CA PRO A 232 16.19 -2.11 -14.42
C PRO A 232 15.62 -1.36 -13.22
N TYR A 233 14.31 -1.44 -13.00
CA TYR A 233 13.67 -0.87 -11.83
C TYR A 233 14.04 -1.65 -10.55
N MET A 234 13.97 -2.98 -10.61
CA MET A 234 14.33 -3.86 -9.51
C MET A 234 15.80 -3.71 -9.10
N ASP A 235 16.71 -3.53 -10.08
CA ASP A 235 18.12 -3.24 -9.82
C ASP A 235 18.32 -1.90 -9.09
N LEU A 236 17.56 -0.87 -9.49
CA LEU A 236 17.64 0.45 -8.86
C LEU A 236 17.04 0.46 -7.45
N LEU A 237 16.02 -0.36 -7.14
CA LEU A 237 15.54 -0.51 -5.77
C LEU A 237 16.65 -0.92 -4.80
N ASN A 238 17.49 -1.91 -5.21
CA ASN A 238 18.62 -2.36 -4.40
C ASN A 238 19.68 -1.24 -4.21
N GLN A 239 19.86 -0.36 -5.23
CA GLN A 239 20.82 0.73 -5.17
C GLN A 239 20.34 1.93 -4.36
N HIS A 240 19.02 2.10 -4.24
CA HIS A 240 18.39 3.26 -3.60
C HIS A 240 17.68 2.91 -2.28
N GLY A 241 18.25 2.00 -1.49
CA GLY A 241 17.86 1.78 -0.09
C GLY A 241 16.59 0.93 0.12
N LEU A 242 16.05 0.31 -0.93
CA LEU A 242 14.91 -0.62 -0.87
C LEU A 242 15.27 -2.00 -1.41
N PRO A 243 16.23 -2.70 -0.79
CA PRO A 243 16.59 -4.05 -1.23
C PRO A 243 15.39 -4.99 -1.09
N TRP A 244 15.29 -5.91 -2.04
CA TRP A 244 14.18 -6.87 -2.15
C TRP A 244 14.69 -8.32 -2.27
#